data_c633def8a99c4871d94e6fd9edeb5bf1
#
_entry.id   c633def8a99c4871d94e6fd9edeb5bf1
#
_cell.length_a   1.000
_cell.length_b   1.000
_cell.length_c   1.000
_cell.angle_alpha   90.00
_cell.angle_beta   90.00
_cell.angle_gamma   90.00
#
_symmetry.space_group_name_H-M   'P 1'
#
loop_
_entity.id
_entity.type
_entity.pdbx_description
1 polymer ?
#
loop_
_entity_poly.entity_id
_entity_poly.type
_entity_poly.pdbx_seq_one_letter_code
_entity_poly.pdbx_strand_id
1 'polypeptide(L)'
;HDMQVRLKYAGIDAAIISNIEQAIGAVADEEAGDTFYAVANYTAFPPLVKELDELKGTDAATVAAHAATCADGSAVPVGVAPVELSRPLRIVYLYPDALNLYGDGGNVIALERRCAWRGIPVRVDEVRMGESLDLTDADIVMMGGGSDRDQLAVAHELLAQKDKVAAYVEDGGTLLAICGSYQLLGRSYYMGDDRIE
;
A
#
# COMPACT_ATOMS: atom_id res chain seq x y z
N HIS A 1 -22.54 -4.62 6.95
CA HIS A 1 -22.96 -4.53 8.35
C HIS A 1 -21.78 -4.44 9.32
N ASP A 2 -20.76 -5.30 9.23
CA ASP A 2 -19.67 -5.34 10.21
C ASP A 2 -18.85 -4.05 10.28
N MET A 3 -18.56 -3.44 9.12
CA MET A 3 -17.82 -2.17 9.07
C MET A 3 -18.61 -1.03 9.73
N GLN A 4 -19.89 -0.93 9.45
CA GLN A 4 -20.74 0.10 10.07
C GLN A 4 -20.81 -0.05 11.60
N VAL A 5 -20.91 -1.29 12.08
CA VAL A 5 -20.89 -1.59 13.53
C VAL A 5 -19.56 -1.14 14.15
N ARG A 6 -18.43 -1.43 13.49
CA ARG A 6 -17.10 -1.01 13.96
C ARG A 6 -16.94 0.52 13.97
N LEU A 7 -17.41 1.19 12.93
CA LEU A 7 -17.39 2.66 12.86
C LEU A 7 -18.25 3.29 13.96
N LYS A 8 -19.42 2.73 14.23
CA LYS A 8 -20.28 3.17 15.33
C LYS A 8 -19.59 3.03 16.70
N TYR A 9 -18.88 1.92 16.95
CA TYR A 9 -18.09 1.77 18.19
C TYR A 9 -16.92 2.74 18.28
N ALA A 10 -16.40 3.20 17.14
CA ALA A 10 -15.39 4.26 17.07
C ALA A 10 -15.99 5.68 17.18
N GLY A 11 -17.30 5.81 17.40
CA GLY A 11 -17.98 7.09 17.47
C GLY A 11 -18.16 7.79 16.11
N ILE A 12 -18.02 7.05 15.02
CA ILE A 12 -18.18 7.55 13.65
C ILE A 12 -19.56 7.17 13.15
N ASP A 13 -20.39 8.17 12.85
CA ASP A 13 -21.67 7.95 12.18
C ASP A 13 -21.45 7.70 10.68
N ALA A 14 -21.95 6.57 10.17
CA ALA A 14 -21.72 6.13 8.82
C ALA A 14 -22.99 5.56 8.18
N ALA A 15 -23.35 6.11 7.02
CA ALA A 15 -24.40 5.57 6.18
C ALA A 15 -23.92 4.34 5.41
N ILE A 16 -24.83 3.38 5.19
CA ILE A 16 -24.58 2.27 4.26
C ILE A 16 -25.22 2.65 2.91
N ILE A 17 -24.36 2.75 1.89
CA ILE A 17 -24.79 2.89 0.51
C ILE A 17 -24.33 1.63 -0.23
N SER A 18 -25.28 0.85 -0.74
CA SER A 18 -25.00 -0.48 -1.31
C SER A 18 -24.60 -0.45 -2.79
N ASN A 19 -24.67 0.70 -3.44
CA ASN A 19 -24.39 0.90 -4.86
C ASN A 19 -23.33 2.00 -5.01
N ILE A 20 -22.30 1.76 -5.82
CA ILE A 20 -21.19 2.70 -6.06
C ILE A 20 -21.69 3.97 -6.75
N GLU A 21 -22.59 3.87 -7.74
CA GLU A 21 -23.17 5.02 -8.43
C GLU A 21 -23.89 5.95 -7.44
N GLN A 22 -24.68 5.38 -6.53
CA GLN A 22 -25.36 6.15 -5.49
C GLN A 22 -24.38 6.78 -4.49
N ALA A 23 -23.27 6.09 -4.19
CA ALA A 23 -22.25 6.64 -3.31
C ALA A 23 -21.53 7.83 -3.96
N ILE A 24 -21.20 7.73 -5.24
CA ILE A 24 -20.60 8.82 -6.02
C ILE A 24 -21.58 9.98 -6.16
N GLY A 25 -22.88 9.69 -6.45
CA GLY A 25 -23.92 10.70 -6.55
C GLY A 25 -24.10 11.47 -5.24
N ALA A 26 -24.14 10.77 -4.11
CA ALA A 26 -24.26 11.41 -2.79
C ALA A 26 -23.10 12.36 -2.47
N VAL A 27 -21.88 12.04 -2.95
CA VAL A 27 -20.69 12.90 -2.80
C VAL A 27 -20.72 14.07 -3.78
N ALA A 28 -21.22 13.85 -5.01
CA ALA A 28 -21.28 14.89 -6.04
C ALA A 28 -22.32 15.98 -5.73
N ASP A 29 -23.31 15.67 -4.88
CA ASP A 29 -24.34 16.63 -4.44
C ASP A 29 -23.85 17.57 -3.32
N GLU A 30 -22.66 17.31 -2.74
CA GLU A 30 -22.00 18.20 -1.78
C GLU A 30 -21.43 19.45 -2.47
N GLU A 31 -21.07 20.47 -1.70
CA GLU A 31 -20.60 21.75 -2.26
C GLU A 31 -19.35 21.58 -3.15
N ALA A 32 -19.37 22.21 -4.31
CA ALA A 32 -18.28 22.15 -5.27
C ALA A 32 -16.97 22.72 -4.69
N GLY A 33 -15.94 21.91 -4.64
CA GLY A 33 -14.60 22.29 -4.15
C GLY A 33 -14.09 21.44 -2.98
N ASP A 34 -14.93 20.58 -2.42
CA ASP A 34 -14.48 19.65 -1.37
C ASP A 34 -13.71 18.48 -1.96
N THR A 35 -12.75 17.99 -1.18
CA THR A 35 -11.95 16.83 -1.54
C THR A 35 -12.46 15.61 -0.79
N PHE A 36 -12.85 14.58 -1.53
CA PHE A 36 -13.33 13.32 -0.99
C PHE A 36 -12.26 12.22 -1.13
N TYR A 37 -12.17 11.40 -0.11
CA TYR A 37 -11.26 10.26 -0.08
C TYR A 37 -12.04 8.96 -0.16
N ALA A 38 -11.82 8.17 -1.23
CA ALA A 38 -12.39 6.84 -1.36
C ALA A 38 -11.39 5.79 -0.87
N VAL A 39 -11.79 5.01 0.13
CA VAL A 39 -11.02 3.86 0.61
C VAL A 39 -11.74 2.59 0.19
N ALA A 40 -11.25 1.95 -0.86
CA ALA A 40 -11.84 0.74 -1.43
C ALA A 40 -10.96 -0.48 -1.15
N ASN A 41 -11.60 -1.62 -0.83
CA ASN A 41 -10.90 -2.90 -0.82
C ASN A 41 -10.72 -3.41 -2.26
N TYR A 42 -9.95 -4.49 -2.44
CA TYR A 42 -9.61 -5.02 -3.76
C TYR A 42 -10.82 -5.45 -4.60
N THR A 43 -11.96 -5.80 -4.00
CA THR A 43 -13.18 -6.17 -4.72
C THR A 43 -14.00 -4.95 -5.16
N ALA A 44 -13.94 -3.86 -4.40
CA ALA A 44 -14.66 -2.62 -4.69
C ALA A 44 -13.84 -1.66 -5.57
N PHE A 45 -12.51 -1.79 -5.61
CA PHE A 45 -11.62 -0.87 -6.33
C PHE A 45 -11.83 -0.89 -7.85
N PRO A 46 -11.86 -2.05 -8.55
CA PRO A 46 -12.05 -2.06 -10.01
C PRO A 46 -13.40 -1.45 -10.46
N PRO A 47 -14.55 -1.79 -9.86
CA PRO A 47 -15.81 -1.12 -10.21
C PRO A 47 -15.82 0.37 -9.90
N LEU A 48 -15.17 0.81 -8.79
CA LEU A 48 -15.07 2.22 -8.46
C LEU A 48 -14.25 2.99 -9.50
N VAL A 49 -13.09 2.45 -9.91
CA VAL A 49 -12.24 3.08 -10.94
C VAL A 49 -12.99 3.17 -12.27
N LYS A 50 -13.70 2.11 -12.67
CA LYS A 50 -14.51 2.12 -13.90
C LYS A 50 -15.54 3.23 -13.88
N GLU A 51 -16.28 3.36 -12.79
CA GLU A 51 -17.33 4.39 -12.63
C GLU A 51 -16.72 5.81 -12.67
N LEU A 52 -15.61 6.02 -11.96
CA LEU A 52 -14.88 7.29 -12.00
C LEU A 52 -14.32 7.62 -13.38
N ASP A 53 -13.86 6.60 -14.15
CA ASP A 53 -13.38 6.81 -15.52
C ASP A 53 -14.50 7.17 -16.49
N GLU A 54 -15.70 6.63 -16.31
CA GLU A 54 -16.89 7.01 -17.07
C GLU A 54 -17.32 8.47 -16.79
N LEU A 55 -17.13 8.94 -15.55
CA LEU A 55 -17.39 10.33 -15.17
C LEU A 55 -16.33 11.32 -15.65
N LYS A 56 -15.07 10.87 -15.87
CA LYS A 56 -13.97 11.72 -16.40
C LYS A 56 -14.21 12.28 -17.80
N GLY A 57 -15.24 11.84 -18.53
CA GLY A 57 -15.62 12.40 -19.82
C GLY A 57 -16.04 13.86 -19.80
N THR A 58 -16.15 14.50 -18.63
CA THR A 58 -16.66 15.85 -18.46
C THR A 58 -15.62 16.92 -18.14
N ASP A 59 -14.47 16.62 -17.54
CA ASP A 59 -13.41 17.61 -17.32
C ASP A 59 -12.03 17.04 -16.90
N ALA A 60 -11.27 16.52 -17.87
CA ALA A 60 -9.90 16.04 -17.65
C ALA A 60 -8.92 17.11 -17.14
N ALA A 61 -9.22 18.40 -17.36
CA ALA A 61 -8.36 19.50 -16.95
C ALA A 61 -8.38 19.71 -15.42
N THR A 62 -9.53 19.53 -14.80
CA THR A 62 -9.71 19.68 -13.34
C THR A 62 -9.02 18.55 -12.59
N VAL A 63 -9.05 17.32 -13.10
CA VAL A 63 -8.37 16.16 -12.49
C VAL A 63 -6.84 16.31 -12.61
N ALA A 64 -6.35 16.79 -13.76
CA ALA A 64 -4.92 17.05 -13.97
C ALA A 64 -4.39 18.20 -13.10
N ALA A 65 -5.17 19.26 -12.90
CA ALA A 65 -4.82 20.36 -12.01
C ALA A 65 -4.74 19.91 -10.55
N HIS A 66 -5.63 19.03 -10.11
CA HIS A 66 -5.62 18.50 -8.75
C HIS A 66 -4.43 17.54 -8.51
N ALA A 67 -4.12 16.68 -9.48
CA ALA A 67 -2.92 15.85 -9.44
C ALA A 67 -1.62 16.67 -9.42
N ALA A 68 -1.59 17.79 -10.12
CA ALA A 68 -0.45 18.70 -10.14
C ALA A 68 -0.24 19.44 -8.81
N THR A 69 -1.32 19.85 -8.14
CA THR A 69 -1.24 20.47 -6.80
C THR A 69 -0.77 19.48 -5.71
N CYS A 70 -1.06 18.21 -5.87
CA CYS A 70 -0.51 17.17 -4.98
C CYS A 70 0.96 16.83 -5.31
N ALA A 71 1.43 17.15 -6.53
CA ALA A 71 2.79 16.87 -6.98
C ALA A 71 3.82 17.93 -6.54
N ASP A 72 3.39 19.14 -6.18
CA ASP A 72 4.29 20.25 -5.83
C ASP A 72 4.82 20.23 -4.39
N GLY A 73 4.43 19.23 -3.60
CA GLY A 73 5.01 19.01 -2.26
C GLY A 73 4.62 20.03 -1.19
N SER A 74 3.67 20.92 -1.44
CA SER A 74 3.36 22.04 -0.54
C SER A 74 2.50 21.71 0.68
N ALA A 75 1.99 20.48 0.82
CA ALA A 75 1.20 20.07 1.99
C ALA A 75 2.03 19.28 3.01
N VAL A 76 3.02 19.92 3.62
CA VAL A 76 3.60 19.40 4.88
C VAL A 76 2.51 19.53 5.95
N PRO A 77 2.12 18.45 6.65
CA PRO A 77 1.19 18.56 7.77
C PRO A 77 1.72 19.58 8.79
N VAL A 78 0.94 20.60 9.06
CA VAL A 78 1.30 21.66 10.02
C VAL A 78 1.60 20.99 11.37
N GLY A 79 2.81 21.18 11.88
CA GLY A 79 3.21 20.77 13.22
C GLY A 79 4.18 19.59 13.35
N VAL A 80 4.65 19.00 12.24
CA VAL A 80 5.72 17.99 12.31
C VAL A 80 7.06 18.70 12.08
N ALA A 81 7.93 18.69 13.08
CA ALA A 81 9.29 19.20 12.92
C ALA A 81 10.05 18.38 11.86
N PRO A 82 10.88 19.02 11.02
CA PRO A 82 11.73 18.30 10.09
C PRO A 82 12.60 17.28 10.85
N VAL A 83 12.67 16.07 10.35
CA VAL A 83 13.56 15.03 10.89
C VAL A 83 14.86 15.10 10.11
N GLU A 84 15.95 15.50 10.78
CA GLU A 84 17.28 15.45 10.18
C GLU A 84 17.82 14.01 10.28
N LEU A 85 18.01 13.37 9.15
CA LEU A 85 18.63 12.05 9.05
C LEU A 85 20.06 12.20 8.52
N SER A 86 20.97 11.41 9.05
CA SER A 86 22.38 11.35 8.57
C SER A 86 22.52 10.73 7.17
N ARG A 87 21.51 10.00 6.73
CA ARG A 87 21.40 9.37 5.41
C ARG A 87 19.94 9.28 4.95
N PRO A 88 19.65 9.10 3.66
CA PRO A 88 18.31 8.77 3.21
C PRO A 88 17.76 7.52 3.88
N LEU A 89 16.48 7.54 4.23
CA LEU A 89 15.76 6.35 4.68
C LEU A 89 15.71 5.34 3.53
N ARG A 90 16.13 4.10 3.80
CA ARG A 90 16.20 3.03 2.80
C ARG A 90 15.01 2.09 2.93
N ILE A 91 14.18 2.02 1.89
CA ILE A 91 13.10 1.05 1.76
C ILE A 91 13.55 -0.03 0.79
N VAL A 92 13.53 -1.29 1.20
CA VAL A 92 13.78 -2.44 0.34
C VAL A 92 12.44 -3.09 0.00
N TYR A 93 12.05 -3.05 -1.27
CA TYR A 93 10.82 -3.67 -1.76
C TYR A 93 11.13 -5.01 -2.40
N LEU A 94 10.70 -6.10 -1.75
CA LEU A 94 11.01 -7.46 -2.16
C LEU A 94 9.95 -7.97 -3.14
N TYR A 95 10.45 -8.53 -4.24
CA TYR A 95 9.68 -9.26 -5.25
C TYR A 95 8.51 -8.49 -5.85
N PRO A 96 8.69 -7.21 -6.27
CA PRO A 96 7.61 -6.42 -6.86
C PRO A 96 7.07 -7.02 -8.17
N ASP A 97 7.84 -7.87 -8.82
CA ASP A 97 7.50 -8.61 -10.03
C ASP A 97 6.57 -9.81 -9.76
N ALA A 98 6.51 -10.32 -8.53
CA ALA A 98 5.67 -11.44 -8.13
C ALA A 98 4.61 -11.06 -7.07
N LEU A 99 4.93 -10.13 -6.18
CA LEU A 99 4.11 -9.74 -5.03
C LEU A 99 3.55 -8.31 -5.14
N ASN A 100 2.80 -8.04 -6.21
CA ASN A 100 2.19 -6.74 -6.45
C ASN A 100 0.79 -6.87 -7.09
N LEU A 101 0.13 -8.01 -6.86
CA LEU A 101 -1.14 -8.34 -7.52
C LEU A 101 -2.25 -7.34 -7.21
N TYR A 102 -2.27 -6.79 -6.01
CA TYR A 102 -3.30 -5.88 -5.54
C TYR A 102 -2.84 -4.41 -5.50
N GLY A 103 -1.78 -4.08 -6.22
CA GLY A 103 -1.23 -2.72 -6.25
C GLY A 103 -0.42 -2.38 -5.01
N ASP A 104 0.24 -3.36 -4.42
CA ASP A 104 1.03 -3.21 -3.18
C ASP A 104 2.18 -2.20 -3.32
N GLY A 105 2.68 -1.98 -4.53
CA GLY A 105 3.59 -0.88 -4.86
C GLY A 105 3.03 0.50 -4.48
N GLY A 106 1.71 0.63 -4.40
CA GLY A 106 1.05 1.85 -3.88
C GLY A 106 1.41 2.16 -2.43
N ASN A 107 1.69 1.14 -1.61
CA ASN A 107 2.16 1.35 -0.23
C ASN A 107 3.57 1.96 -0.21
N VAL A 108 4.46 1.53 -1.11
CA VAL A 108 5.80 2.12 -1.26
C VAL A 108 5.70 3.57 -1.68
N ILE A 109 4.88 3.87 -2.71
CA ILE A 109 4.63 5.23 -3.16
C ILE A 109 4.06 6.10 -2.02
N ALA A 110 3.13 5.58 -1.24
CA ALA A 110 2.57 6.29 -0.10
C ALA A 110 3.64 6.61 0.96
N LEU A 111 4.53 5.66 1.27
CA LEU A 111 5.64 5.89 2.19
C LEU A 111 6.60 6.95 1.66
N GLU A 112 7.02 6.88 0.39
CA GLU A 112 7.87 7.87 -0.25
C GLU A 112 7.26 9.27 -0.18
N ARG A 113 5.97 9.41 -0.58
CA ARG A 113 5.28 10.71 -0.55
C ARG A 113 5.15 11.27 0.86
N ARG A 114 4.81 10.43 1.83
CA ARG A 114 4.70 10.85 3.23
C ARG A 114 6.05 11.29 3.81
N CYS A 115 7.14 10.66 3.40
CA CYS A 115 8.49 11.09 3.75
C CYS A 115 8.86 12.41 3.07
N ALA A 116 8.61 12.52 1.76
CA ALA A 116 8.85 13.75 1.00
C ALA A 116 8.12 14.96 1.59
N TRP A 117 6.85 14.79 1.98
CA TRP A 117 6.06 15.86 2.63
C TRP A 117 6.63 16.29 3.98
N ARG A 118 7.50 15.50 4.59
CA ARG A 118 8.18 15.79 5.85
C ARG A 118 9.64 16.18 5.69
N GLY A 119 10.09 16.36 4.45
CA GLY A 119 11.49 16.65 4.15
C GLY A 119 12.45 15.49 4.46
N ILE A 120 11.93 14.26 4.57
CA ILE A 120 12.74 13.05 4.82
C ILE A 120 13.19 12.48 3.47
N PRO A 121 14.49 12.47 3.16
CA PRO A 121 14.98 11.85 1.94
C PRO A 121 14.80 10.33 2.01
N VAL A 122 14.32 9.73 0.93
CA VAL A 122 14.06 8.28 0.81
C VAL A 122 14.76 7.72 -0.42
N ARG A 123 15.26 6.49 -0.29
CA ARG A 123 15.69 5.64 -1.40
C ARG A 123 14.91 4.34 -1.37
N VAL A 124 14.33 3.94 -2.49
CA VAL A 124 13.68 2.64 -2.66
C VAL A 124 14.56 1.77 -3.53
N ASP A 125 14.91 0.59 -2.99
CA ASP A 125 15.62 -0.46 -3.71
C ASP A 125 14.66 -1.62 -3.95
N GLU A 126 14.36 -1.93 -5.21
CA GLU A 126 13.61 -3.14 -5.59
C GLU A 126 14.56 -4.33 -5.66
N VAL A 127 14.16 -5.44 -5.08
CA VAL A 127 14.84 -6.74 -5.22
C VAL A 127 13.86 -7.71 -5.87
N ARG A 128 14.16 -8.09 -7.10
CA ARG A 128 13.31 -8.96 -7.93
C ARG A 128 13.65 -10.43 -7.72
N MET A 129 12.79 -11.30 -8.23
CA MET A 129 13.03 -12.74 -8.22
C MET A 129 14.39 -13.08 -8.85
N GLY A 130 15.17 -13.92 -8.16
CA GLY A 130 16.51 -14.31 -8.60
C GLY A 130 17.64 -13.33 -8.28
N GLU A 131 17.34 -12.17 -7.70
CA GLU A 131 18.36 -11.19 -7.30
C GLU A 131 18.85 -11.45 -5.87
N SER A 132 20.10 -11.07 -5.61
CA SER A 132 20.68 -11.20 -4.28
C SER A 132 20.12 -10.17 -3.32
N LEU A 133 19.62 -10.62 -2.18
CA LEU A 133 19.10 -9.77 -1.13
C LEU A 133 20.25 -9.16 -0.31
N ASP A 134 20.25 -7.83 -0.21
CA ASP A 134 21.07 -7.05 0.71
C ASP A 134 20.17 -6.16 1.57
N LEU A 135 20.12 -6.46 2.88
CA LEU A 135 19.37 -5.72 3.88
C LEU A 135 20.23 -4.83 4.76
N THR A 136 21.52 -4.68 4.43
CA THR A 136 22.42 -3.77 5.15
C THR A 136 21.86 -2.35 5.09
N ASP A 137 21.74 -1.71 6.24
CA ASP A 137 21.18 -0.36 6.37
C ASP A 137 19.75 -0.20 5.83
N ALA A 138 18.97 -1.27 5.64
CA ALA A 138 17.56 -1.17 5.35
C ALA A 138 16.80 -0.69 6.59
N ASP A 139 16.01 0.37 6.42
CA ASP A 139 15.15 0.89 7.50
C ASP A 139 13.78 0.22 7.48
N ILE A 140 13.27 -0.07 6.28
CA ILE A 140 12.00 -0.76 6.08
C ILE A 140 12.19 -1.79 4.97
N VAL A 141 11.76 -3.02 5.23
CA VAL A 141 11.59 -4.07 4.22
C VAL A 141 10.11 -4.26 3.98
N MET A 142 9.70 -4.28 2.72
CA MET A 142 8.31 -4.45 2.35
C MET A 142 8.13 -5.61 1.37
N MET A 143 7.07 -6.41 1.60
CA MET A 143 6.61 -7.48 0.73
C MET A 143 5.11 -7.33 0.49
N GLY A 144 4.68 -7.36 -0.76
CA GLY A 144 3.27 -7.26 -1.16
C GLY A 144 2.53 -8.58 -1.20
N GLY A 145 1.30 -8.57 -1.70
CA GLY A 145 0.48 -9.75 -1.93
C GLY A 145 0.64 -10.32 -3.34
N GLY A 146 0.47 -11.62 -3.47
CA GLY A 146 0.52 -12.33 -4.75
C GLY A 146 -0.53 -13.43 -4.86
N SER A 147 -0.69 -13.99 -6.05
CA SER A 147 -1.50 -15.19 -6.25
C SER A 147 -0.84 -16.41 -5.56
N ASP A 148 -1.61 -17.46 -5.32
CA ASP A 148 -1.09 -18.70 -4.74
C ASP A 148 0.11 -19.25 -5.50
N ARG A 149 0.08 -19.16 -6.82
CA ARG A 149 1.19 -19.57 -7.69
C ARG A 149 2.44 -18.71 -7.47
N ASP A 150 2.28 -17.40 -7.37
CA ASP A 150 3.37 -16.47 -7.17
C ASP A 150 3.95 -16.63 -5.77
N GLN A 151 3.09 -16.85 -4.77
CA GLN A 151 3.50 -17.16 -3.41
C GLN A 151 4.39 -18.41 -3.33
N LEU A 152 4.04 -19.49 -4.05
CA LEU A 152 4.87 -20.70 -4.10
C LEU A 152 6.26 -20.42 -4.70
N ALA A 153 6.31 -19.65 -5.78
CA ALA A 153 7.59 -19.27 -6.39
C ALA A 153 8.45 -18.44 -5.43
N VAL A 154 7.83 -17.45 -4.76
CA VAL A 154 8.49 -16.59 -3.78
C VAL A 154 8.91 -17.38 -2.53
N ALA A 155 8.12 -18.37 -2.10
CA ALA A 155 8.47 -19.20 -0.94
C ALA A 155 9.84 -19.86 -1.10
N HIS A 156 10.13 -20.43 -2.28
CA HIS A 156 11.43 -21.04 -2.56
C HIS A 156 12.58 -20.02 -2.52
N GLU A 157 12.36 -18.85 -3.11
CA GLU A 157 13.35 -17.77 -3.14
C GLU A 157 13.59 -17.19 -1.73
N LEU A 158 12.53 -16.93 -1.00
CA LEU A 158 12.59 -16.40 0.35
C LEU A 158 13.25 -17.38 1.31
N LEU A 159 12.98 -18.68 1.17
CA LEU A 159 13.60 -19.73 1.96
C LEU A 159 15.13 -19.77 1.76
N ALA A 160 15.60 -19.54 0.54
CA ALA A 160 17.04 -19.44 0.26
C ALA A 160 17.69 -18.19 0.92
N GLN A 161 16.90 -17.15 1.19
CA GLN A 161 17.35 -15.90 1.81
C GLN A 161 16.96 -15.80 3.30
N LYS A 162 16.37 -16.85 3.89
CA LYS A 162 15.73 -16.79 5.21
C LYS A 162 16.64 -16.27 6.32
N ASP A 163 17.92 -16.66 6.30
CA ASP A 163 18.88 -16.28 7.35
C ASP A 163 19.15 -14.77 7.33
N LYS A 164 19.12 -14.13 6.16
CA LYS A 164 19.26 -12.68 6.00
C LYS A 164 18.05 -11.94 6.53
N VAL A 165 16.84 -12.44 6.19
CA VAL A 165 15.57 -11.85 6.66
C VAL A 165 15.44 -12.04 8.17
N ALA A 166 15.73 -13.22 8.69
CA ALA A 166 15.70 -13.50 10.12
C ALA A 166 16.67 -12.60 10.88
N ALA A 167 17.93 -12.51 10.45
CA ALA A 167 18.93 -11.64 11.08
C ALA A 167 18.49 -10.16 11.09
N TYR A 168 17.91 -9.68 9.98
CA TYR A 168 17.38 -8.32 9.90
C TYR A 168 16.27 -8.06 10.92
N VAL A 169 15.31 -8.98 11.05
CA VAL A 169 14.19 -8.83 11.98
C VAL A 169 14.65 -8.97 13.44
N GLU A 170 15.54 -9.92 13.72
CA GLU A 170 16.09 -10.14 15.07
C GLU A 170 16.95 -8.96 15.54
N ASP A 171 17.61 -8.25 14.62
CA ASP A 171 18.33 -7.00 14.90
C ASP A 171 17.41 -5.77 15.03
N GLY A 172 16.10 -5.97 15.03
CA GLY A 172 15.09 -4.92 15.23
C GLY A 172 14.65 -4.24 13.93
N GLY A 173 14.95 -4.80 12.78
CA GLY A 173 14.53 -4.29 11.48
C GLY A 173 13.01 -4.31 11.29
N THR A 174 12.48 -3.32 10.59
CA THR A 174 11.04 -3.18 10.32
C THR A 174 10.65 -3.93 9.05
N LEU A 175 9.86 -5.00 9.18
CA LEU A 175 9.33 -5.77 8.07
C LEU A 175 7.81 -5.58 7.94
N LEU A 176 7.36 -5.07 6.79
CA LEU A 176 5.96 -4.95 6.43
C LEU A 176 5.59 -6.03 5.41
N ALA A 177 4.87 -7.06 5.86
CA ALA A 177 4.38 -8.15 5.02
C ALA A 177 2.87 -8.06 4.87
N ILE A 178 2.38 -8.07 3.63
CA ILE A 178 0.98 -7.85 3.30
C ILE A 178 0.38 -9.11 2.67
N CYS A 179 -0.80 -9.53 3.18
CA CYS A 179 -1.58 -10.65 2.63
C CYS A 179 -0.75 -11.94 2.54
N GLY A 180 -0.52 -12.46 1.32
CA GLY A 180 0.24 -13.68 1.08
C GLY A 180 1.67 -13.66 1.64
N SER A 181 2.32 -12.52 1.64
CA SER A 181 3.65 -12.39 2.23
C SER A 181 3.66 -12.66 3.73
N TYR A 182 2.60 -12.30 4.44
CA TYR A 182 2.48 -12.63 5.86
C TYR A 182 2.39 -14.14 6.08
N GLN A 183 1.70 -14.87 5.17
CA GLN A 183 1.63 -16.33 5.21
C GLN A 183 3.00 -16.96 4.98
N LEU A 184 3.80 -16.41 4.05
CA LEU A 184 5.16 -16.88 3.73
C LEU A 184 6.16 -16.75 4.88
N LEU A 185 5.90 -15.88 5.85
CA LEU A 185 6.73 -15.74 7.06
C LEU A 185 6.41 -16.81 8.13
N GLY A 186 5.33 -17.57 7.95
CA GLY A 186 4.96 -18.68 8.83
C GLY A 186 5.82 -19.92 8.57
N ARG A 187 5.74 -20.89 9.50
CA ARG A 187 6.35 -22.22 9.30
C ARG A 187 5.59 -23.07 8.29
N SER A 188 4.31 -22.82 8.18
CA SER A 188 3.41 -23.46 7.22
C SER A 188 2.11 -22.67 7.14
N TYR A 189 1.40 -22.81 6.04
CA TYR A 189 0.05 -22.30 5.86
C TYR A 189 -0.77 -23.28 5.02
N TYR A 190 -2.09 -23.14 5.03
CA TYR A 190 -2.98 -23.97 4.24
C TYR A 190 -3.42 -23.23 2.97
N MET A 191 -3.37 -23.93 1.84
CA MET A 191 -3.89 -23.51 0.56
C MET A 191 -4.98 -24.49 0.14
N GLY A 192 -6.23 -24.17 0.46
CA GLY A 192 -7.31 -25.15 0.41
C GLY A 192 -7.08 -26.29 1.43
N ASP A 193 -7.00 -27.52 0.94
CA ASP A 193 -6.72 -28.72 1.77
C ASP A 193 -5.21 -29.03 1.85
N ASP A 194 -4.38 -28.36 1.07
CA ASP A 194 -2.94 -28.59 1.01
C ASP A 194 -2.20 -27.74 2.05
N ARG A 195 -1.31 -28.39 2.80
CA ARG A 195 -0.39 -27.72 3.72
C ARG A 195 0.91 -27.39 2.98
N ILE A 196 1.25 -26.11 2.95
CA ILE A 196 2.50 -25.58 2.38
C ILE A 196 3.48 -25.32 3.54
N GLU A 197 4.69 -25.87 3.45
CA GLU A 197 5.76 -25.71 4.45
C GLU A 197 6.89 -24.82 3.93
#